data_12a375f968399e0ef13179180a87a51e
#
_entry.id   12a375f968399e0ef13179180a87a51e
#
_cell.length_a   1.000
_cell.length_b   1.000
_cell.length_c   1.000
_cell.angle_alpha   90.00
_cell.angle_beta   90.00
_cell.angle_gamma   90.00
#
_symmetry.space_group_name_H-M   'P 1'
#
loop_
_entity.id
_entity.type
_entity.pdbx_description
1 polymer ?
#
loop_
_entity_poly.entity_id
_entity_poly.type
_entity_poly.pdbx_seq_one_letter_code
_entity_poly.pdbx_strand_id
1 'polypeptide(L)'
;VYRLVSQKVTMKLRDKTDPMAKLWLDYGIDRKLCKKPVMCLPYSLTQYSCRQYIQDHVEKQFQEKQKRHNFGKDLFKATNYLTPIVWSSINDVIVGAKEIMGFLKKVSRLVASENLPVCWTTPKPLNFPVQMMCYKKESKRVKTKMGDSIIKLSIQSDTDEIDKRKTAQSICPNLIH
;
A
#
# COMPACT_ATOMS: atom_id res chain seq x y z
N VAL A 1 -3.45 -17.54 -5.64
CA VAL A 1 -3.88 -16.14 -5.55
C VAL A 1 -3.18 -15.28 -6.62
N TYR A 2 -1.83 -15.16 -6.67
CA TYR A 2 -1.11 -14.28 -7.62
C TYR A 2 -1.42 -14.57 -9.09
N ARG A 3 -1.52 -15.86 -9.47
CA ARG A 3 -1.91 -16.27 -10.84
C ARG A 3 -3.36 -15.89 -11.15
N LEU A 4 -4.26 -16.06 -10.18
CA LEU A 4 -5.66 -15.67 -10.35
C LEU A 4 -5.81 -14.17 -10.57
N VAL A 5 -5.06 -13.35 -9.82
CA VAL A 5 -5.05 -11.91 -10.03
C VAL A 5 -4.51 -11.56 -11.42
N SER A 6 -3.38 -12.14 -11.86
CA SER A 6 -2.85 -11.86 -13.19
C SER A 6 -3.80 -12.29 -14.32
N GLN A 7 -4.46 -13.43 -14.18
CA GLN A 7 -5.51 -13.87 -15.12
C GLN A 7 -6.68 -12.90 -15.16
N LYS A 8 -7.16 -12.44 -14.00
CA LYS A 8 -8.27 -11.48 -13.92
C LYS A 8 -7.90 -10.12 -14.54
N VAL A 9 -6.66 -9.66 -14.32
CA VAL A 9 -6.14 -8.45 -14.98
C VAL A 9 -6.12 -8.63 -16.50
N THR A 10 -5.62 -9.77 -16.99
CA THR A 10 -5.57 -10.07 -18.41
C THR A 10 -6.97 -10.12 -19.04
N MET A 11 -7.94 -10.73 -18.36
CA MET A 11 -9.34 -10.73 -18.79
C MET A 11 -9.89 -9.30 -18.94
N LYS A 12 -9.74 -8.48 -17.89
CA LYS A 12 -10.19 -7.08 -17.91
C LYS A 12 -9.50 -6.23 -18.97
N LEU A 13 -8.25 -6.53 -19.32
CA LEU A 13 -7.56 -5.85 -20.41
C LEU A 13 -8.08 -6.28 -21.79
N ARG A 14 -8.44 -7.56 -21.95
CA ARG A 14 -9.02 -8.07 -23.22
C ARG A 14 -10.38 -7.46 -23.54
N ASP A 15 -11.15 -7.15 -22.50
CA ASP A 15 -12.46 -6.50 -22.63
C ASP A 15 -12.36 -5.01 -23.04
N LYS A 16 -11.12 -4.47 -23.07
CA LYS A 16 -10.84 -3.08 -23.45
C LYS A 16 -10.24 -3.00 -24.85
N THR A 17 -10.73 -2.04 -25.63
CA THR A 17 -10.27 -1.79 -27.00
C THR A 17 -9.14 -0.76 -27.10
N ASP A 18 -8.74 -0.17 -25.96
CA ASP A 18 -7.76 0.90 -25.89
C ASP A 18 -6.38 0.47 -26.37
N PRO A 19 -5.62 1.34 -27.06
CA PRO A 19 -4.24 1.05 -27.48
C PRO A 19 -3.32 0.67 -26.30
N MET A 20 -3.54 1.30 -25.12
CA MET A 20 -2.75 1.02 -23.93
C MET A 20 -3.01 -0.39 -23.39
N ALA A 21 -4.25 -0.88 -23.47
CA ALA A 21 -4.60 -2.26 -23.11
C ALA A 21 -3.85 -3.27 -23.97
N LYS A 22 -3.78 -3.03 -25.29
CA LYS A 22 -3.02 -3.88 -26.22
C LYS A 22 -1.54 -3.92 -25.88
N LEU A 23 -0.92 -2.77 -25.60
CA LEU A 23 0.50 -2.71 -25.20
C LEU A 23 0.78 -3.53 -23.93
N TRP A 24 -0.13 -3.50 -22.95
CA TRP A 24 0.00 -4.31 -21.75
C TRP A 24 -0.23 -5.80 -21.98
N LEU A 25 -1.13 -6.16 -22.90
CA LEU A 25 -1.33 -7.56 -23.29
C LEU A 25 -0.10 -8.11 -24.04
N ASP A 26 0.51 -7.31 -24.92
CA ASP A 26 1.74 -7.66 -25.62
C ASP A 26 2.94 -7.78 -24.66
N TYR A 27 3.03 -6.88 -23.68
CA TYR A 27 4.04 -6.97 -22.64
C TYR A 27 3.89 -8.24 -21.79
N GLY A 28 2.64 -8.64 -21.54
CA GLY A 28 2.27 -9.81 -20.77
C GLY A 28 2.17 -9.54 -19.26
N ILE A 29 1.00 -9.86 -18.71
CA ILE A 29 0.71 -9.73 -17.28
C ILE A 29 1.04 -11.05 -16.59
N ASP A 30 2.23 -11.14 -16.02
CA ASP A 30 2.70 -12.35 -15.37
C ASP A 30 2.39 -12.33 -13.84
N ARG A 31 2.61 -13.51 -13.22
CA ARG A 31 2.49 -13.67 -11.77
C ARG A 31 3.42 -12.72 -11.00
N LYS A 32 4.60 -12.42 -11.54
CA LYS A 32 5.63 -11.63 -10.83
C LYS A 32 5.24 -10.17 -10.74
N LEU A 33 4.61 -9.61 -11.78
CA LEU A 33 4.08 -8.25 -11.79
C LEU A 33 3.02 -8.06 -10.68
N CYS A 34 2.12 -9.03 -10.51
CA CYS A 34 1.05 -8.96 -9.52
C CYS A 34 1.49 -9.36 -8.10
N LYS A 35 2.66 -10.03 -7.94
CA LYS A 35 3.09 -10.58 -6.65
C LYS A 35 3.24 -9.51 -5.58
N LYS A 36 4.00 -8.45 -5.84
CA LYS A 36 4.31 -7.41 -4.85
C LYS A 36 3.07 -6.61 -4.43
N PRO A 37 2.19 -6.14 -5.34
CA PRO A 37 0.91 -5.54 -4.97
C PRO A 37 0.03 -6.43 -4.10
N VAL A 38 -0.11 -7.71 -4.43
CA VAL A 38 -0.93 -8.64 -3.65
C VAL A 38 -0.34 -8.89 -2.26
N MET A 39 0.98 -9.10 -2.17
CA MET A 39 1.66 -9.29 -0.88
C MET A 39 1.55 -8.08 0.05
N CYS A 40 1.56 -6.87 -0.52
CA CYS A 40 1.50 -5.64 0.27
C CYS A 40 0.06 -5.21 0.64
N LEU A 41 -0.96 -5.93 0.17
CA LEU A 41 -2.35 -5.61 0.50
C LEU A 41 -2.61 -5.55 2.03
N PRO A 42 -2.21 -6.55 2.84
CA PRO A 42 -2.41 -6.53 4.29
C PRO A 42 -1.65 -5.38 4.98
N TYR A 43 -0.59 -4.90 4.38
CA TYR A 43 0.24 -3.79 4.87
C TYR A 43 -0.29 -2.41 4.46
N SER A 44 -1.60 -2.30 4.27
CA SER A 44 -2.26 -1.04 3.90
C SER A 44 -1.79 -0.47 2.57
N LEU A 45 -1.61 -1.34 1.56
CA LEU A 45 -1.29 -0.94 0.19
C LEU A 45 -2.22 0.18 -0.28
N THR A 46 -1.64 1.22 -0.87
CA THR A 46 -2.35 2.29 -1.56
C THR A 46 -2.27 2.10 -3.08
N GLN A 47 -3.17 2.74 -3.83
CA GLN A 47 -3.07 2.73 -5.30
C GLN A 47 -1.76 3.36 -5.79
N TYR A 48 -1.28 4.40 -5.09
CA TYR A 48 0.01 5.02 -5.38
C TYR A 48 1.17 4.02 -5.26
N SER A 49 1.26 3.30 -4.12
CA SER A 49 2.29 2.28 -3.93
C SER A 49 2.13 1.11 -4.91
N CYS A 50 0.90 0.73 -5.24
CA CYS A 50 0.63 -0.29 -6.27
C CYS A 50 1.21 0.12 -7.62
N ARG A 51 1.01 1.38 -8.04
CA ARG A 51 1.59 1.92 -9.26
C ARG A 51 3.12 1.85 -9.24
N GLN A 52 3.74 2.28 -8.13
CA GLN A 52 5.19 2.21 -7.99
C GLN A 52 5.71 0.78 -8.12
N TYR A 53 5.08 -0.18 -7.46
CA TYR A 53 5.50 -1.58 -7.57
C TYR A 53 5.38 -2.15 -8.98
N ILE A 54 4.39 -1.72 -9.75
CA ILE A 54 4.26 -2.07 -11.17
C ILE A 54 5.39 -1.43 -11.97
N GLN A 55 5.65 -0.15 -11.75
CA GLN A 55 6.72 0.58 -12.43
C GLN A 55 8.10 -0.03 -12.14
N ASP A 56 8.43 -0.22 -10.87
CA ASP A 56 9.69 -0.85 -10.43
C ASP A 56 9.88 -2.24 -11.06
N HIS A 57 8.78 -3.01 -11.18
CA HIS A 57 8.83 -4.33 -11.80
C HIS A 57 9.20 -4.24 -13.29
N VAL A 58 8.60 -3.32 -14.03
CA VAL A 58 8.89 -3.14 -15.47
C VAL A 58 10.33 -2.66 -15.67
N GLU A 59 10.76 -1.66 -14.89
CA GLU A 59 12.12 -1.12 -14.93
C GLU A 59 13.16 -2.20 -14.61
N LYS A 60 12.92 -2.99 -13.57
CA LYS A 60 13.79 -4.11 -13.18
C LYS A 60 13.86 -5.19 -14.27
N GLN A 61 12.75 -5.55 -14.91
CA GLN A 61 12.74 -6.51 -16.02
C GLN A 61 13.50 -5.96 -17.24
N PHE A 62 13.45 -4.66 -17.48
CA PHE A 62 14.23 -4.02 -18.53
C PHE A 62 15.73 -4.07 -18.23
N GLN A 63 16.15 -3.73 -17.01
CA GLN A 63 17.56 -3.70 -16.60
C GLN A 63 18.18 -5.10 -16.51
N GLU A 64 17.50 -6.06 -15.84
CA GLU A 64 18.07 -7.38 -15.55
C GLU A 64 17.92 -8.38 -16.72
N LYS A 65 16.81 -8.29 -17.46
CA LYS A 65 16.45 -9.29 -18.49
C LYS A 65 16.41 -8.73 -19.89
N GLN A 66 16.73 -7.45 -20.06
CA GLN A 66 16.60 -6.74 -21.33
C GLN A 66 15.22 -6.90 -21.98
N LYS A 67 14.19 -7.18 -21.15
CA LYS A 67 12.81 -7.29 -21.63
C LYS A 67 12.34 -5.90 -22.05
N ARG A 68 12.38 -5.64 -23.35
CA ARG A 68 11.92 -4.37 -23.91
C ARG A 68 10.43 -4.19 -23.67
N HIS A 69 10.04 -2.97 -23.40
CA HIS A 69 8.65 -2.56 -23.32
C HIS A 69 8.37 -1.48 -24.37
N ASN A 70 7.20 -1.55 -24.99
CA ASN A 70 6.80 -0.61 -26.04
C ASN A 70 6.07 0.63 -25.50
N PHE A 71 6.24 0.95 -24.19
CA PHE A 71 5.61 2.12 -23.57
C PHE A 71 6.33 3.45 -23.85
N GLY A 72 7.47 3.41 -24.57
CA GLY A 72 8.27 4.58 -24.90
C GLY A 72 8.74 5.36 -23.66
N LYS A 73 8.70 6.69 -23.74
CA LYS A 73 9.02 7.58 -22.62
C LYS A 73 7.87 7.70 -21.58
N ASP A 74 6.70 7.13 -21.87
CA ASP A 74 5.48 7.32 -21.09
C ASP A 74 5.15 6.15 -20.15
N LEU A 75 6.18 5.49 -19.58
CA LEU A 75 5.99 4.39 -18.63
C LEU A 75 5.09 4.81 -17.44
N PHE A 76 5.18 6.06 -17.01
CA PHE A 76 4.33 6.60 -15.96
C PHE A 76 2.84 6.56 -16.35
N LYS A 77 2.48 6.98 -17.57
CA LYS A 77 1.10 6.91 -18.08
C LYS A 77 0.62 5.47 -18.21
N ALA A 78 1.49 4.59 -18.70
CA ALA A 78 1.19 3.18 -18.84
C ALA A 78 0.89 2.53 -17.48
N THR A 79 1.70 2.80 -16.46
CA THR A 79 1.48 2.28 -15.10
C THR A 79 0.25 2.87 -14.44
N ASN A 80 -0.04 4.16 -14.64
CA ASN A 80 -1.28 4.79 -14.18
C ASN A 80 -2.53 4.14 -14.80
N TYR A 81 -2.46 3.76 -16.06
CA TYR A 81 -3.55 3.04 -16.74
C TYR A 81 -3.78 1.63 -16.15
N LEU A 82 -2.70 0.89 -15.91
CA LEU A 82 -2.81 -0.49 -15.41
C LEU A 82 -3.21 -0.56 -13.92
N THR A 83 -2.78 0.39 -13.12
CA THR A 83 -2.96 0.37 -11.66
C THR A 83 -4.41 0.16 -11.21
N PRO A 84 -5.43 0.90 -11.70
CA PRO A 84 -6.81 0.69 -11.28
C PRO A 84 -7.34 -0.69 -11.70
N ILE A 85 -6.85 -1.25 -12.80
CA ILE A 85 -7.24 -2.59 -13.27
C ILE A 85 -6.66 -3.66 -12.33
N VAL A 86 -5.38 -3.55 -11.97
CA VAL A 86 -4.75 -4.45 -10.99
C VAL A 86 -5.42 -4.33 -9.64
N TRP A 87 -5.67 -3.11 -9.16
CA TRP A 87 -6.34 -2.83 -7.90
C TRP A 87 -7.74 -3.45 -7.83
N SER A 88 -8.54 -3.23 -8.85
CA SER A 88 -9.86 -3.84 -8.99
C SER A 88 -9.78 -5.37 -9.01
N SER A 89 -8.82 -5.94 -9.74
CA SER A 89 -8.63 -7.39 -9.84
C SER A 89 -8.19 -8.02 -8.52
N ILE A 90 -7.36 -7.34 -7.73
CA ILE A 90 -6.99 -7.76 -6.37
C ILE A 90 -8.25 -7.80 -5.49
N ASN A 91 -9.08 -6.76 -5.54
CA ASN A 91 -10.31 -6.68 -4.77
C ASN A 91 -11.33 -7.77 -5.14
N ASP A 92 -11.39 -8.17 -6.40
CA ASP A 92 -12.29 -9.22 -6.88
C ASP A 92 -11.84 -10.63 -6.45
N VAL A 93 -10.53 -10.84 -6.32
CA VAL A 93 -9.96 -12.15 -5.98
C VAL A 93 -9.80 -12.34 -4.47
N ILE A 94 -9.54 -11.25 -3.72
CA ILE A 94 -9.21 -11.31 -2.29
C ILE A 94 -10.35 -10.66 -1.47
N VAL A 95 -11.55 -11.22 -1.57
CA VAL A 95 -12.75 -10.66 -0.92
C VAL A 95 -12.67 -10.82 0.60
N GLY A 96 -12.50 -12.05 1.11
CA GLY A 96 -12.55 -12.33 2.54
C GLY A 96 -11.49 -11.59 3.36
N ALA A 97 -10.23 -11.56 2.90
CA ALA A 97 -9.18 -10.80 3.59
C ALA A 97 -9.50 -9.29 3.63
N LYS A 98 -10.08 -8.73 2.57
CA LYS A 98 -10.49 -7.34 2.53
C LYS A 98 -11.60 -7.02 3.54
N GLU A 99 -12.56 -7.91 3.67
CA GLU A 99 -13.65 -7.79 4.66
C GLU A 99 -13.12 -7.79 6.07
N ILE A 100 -12.24 -8.75 6.41
CA ILE A 100 -11.57 -8.83 7.72
C ILE A 100 -10.75 -7.56 7.98
N MET A 101 -9.95 -7.12 7.03
CA MET A 101 -9.18 -5.87 7.16
C MET A 101 -10.09 -4.65 7.36
N GLY A 102 -11.22 -4.60 6.67
CA GLY A 102 -12.23 -3.56 6.82
C GLY A 102 -12.83 -3.53 8.23
N PHE A 103 -13.17 -4.69 8.75
CA PHE A 103 -13.66 -4.87 10.11
C PHE A 103 -12.62 -4.42 11.15
N LEU A 104 -11.39 -4.92 11.07
CA LEU A 104 -10.31 -4.56 11.99
C LEU A 104 -10.05 -3.04 12.01
N LYS A 105 -10.04 -2.41 10.83
CA LYS A 105 -9.87 -0.95 10.73
C LYS A 105 -11.04 -0.17 11.34
N LYS A 106 -12.27 -0.67 11.23
CA LYS A 106 -13.45 -0.04 11.87
C LYS A 106 -13.36 -0.14 13.38
N VAL A 107 -13.08 -1.33 13.91
CA VAL A 107 -12.90 -1.56 15.35
C VAL A 107 -11.79 -0.67 15.90
N SER A 108 -10.62 -0.66 15.26
CA SER A 108 -9.50 0.17 15.71
C SER A 108 -9.82 1.66 15.73
N ARG A 109 -10.62 2.16 14.78
CA ARG A 109 -11.05 3.56 14.76
C ARG A 109 -11.99 3.88 15.92
N LEU A 110 -12.90 2.97 16.24
CA LEU A 110 -13.82 3.13 17.38
C LEU A 110 -13.04 3.17 18.69
N VAL A 111 -12.15 2.21 18.93
CA VAL A 111 -11.33 2.16 20.13
C VAL A 111 -10.45 3.43 20.26
N ALA A 112 -9.78 3.81 19.19
CA ALA A 112 -8.95 5.02 19.14
C ALA A 112 -9.79 6.32 19.25
N SER A 113 -11.12 6.28 19.02
CA SER A 113 -11.97 7.45 19.23
C SER A 113 -12.20 7.77 20.69
N GLU A 114 -12.11 6.77 21.55
CA GLU A 114 -12.15 6.90 23.00
C GLU A 114 -10.76 7.14 23.63
N ASN A 115 -9.77 7.46 22.79
CA ASN A 115 -8.36 7.62 23.18
C ASN A 115 -7.79 6.38 23.90
N LEU A 116 -8.26 5.18 23.51
CA LEU A 116 -7.83 3.91 24.06
C LEU A 116 -6.94 3.15 23.08
N PRO A 117 -5.92 2.40 23.56
CA PRO A 117 -5.10 1.53 22.74
C PRO A 117 -5.91 0.31 22.26
N VAL A 118 -5.56 -0.20 21.09
CA VAL A 118 -6.08 -1.48 20.59
C VAL A 118 -5.28 -2.61 21.22
N CYS A 119 -5.97 -3.52 21.92
CA CYS A 119 -5.35 -4.63 22.62
C CYS A 119 -5.79 -5.96 22.03
N TRP A 120 -4.86 -6.92 21.95
CA TRP A 120 -5.14 -8.32 21.64
C TRP A 120 -4.13 -9.22 22.31
N THR A 121 -4.42 -10.52 22.29
CA THR A 121 -3.49 -11.54 22.80
C THR A 121 -3.01 -12.39 21.63
N THR A 122 -1.72 -12.63 21.56
CA THR A 122 -1.16 -13.49 20.51
C THR A 122 -1.64 -14.93 20.67
N PRO A 123 -1.71 -15.74 19.58
CA PRO A 123 -2.10 -17.14 19.66
C PRO A 123 -1.16 -17.96 20.55
N LYS A 124 -1.69 -19.09 21.06
CA LYS A 124 -0.87 -20.09 21.76
C LYS A 124 0.24 -20.62 20.84
N PRO A 125 1.43 -20.98 21.37
CA PRO A 125 1.77 -21.11 22.80
C PRO A 125 2.23 -19.81 23.46
N LEU A 126 2.47 -18.73 22.72
CA LEU A 126 3.08 -17.50 23.24
C LEU A 126 2.17 -16.75 24.22
N ASN A 127 0.89 -16.57 23.85
CA ASN A 127 -0.14 -15.95 24.67
C ASN A 127 0.25 -14.58 25.29
N PHE A 128 0.95 -13.73 24.50
CA PHE A 128 1.34 -12.40 24.94
C PHE A 128 0.22 -11.37 24.74
N PRO A 129 -0.04 -10.52 25.73
CA PRO A 129 -0.87 -9.35 25.53
C PRO A 129 -0.10 -8.32 24.68
N VAL A 130 -0.72 -7.85 23.62
CA VAL A 130 -0.18 -6.81 22.73
C VAL A 130 -1.06 -5.57 22.83
N GLN A 131 -0.41 -4.43 22.90
CA GLN A 131 -1.07 -3.13 22.96
C GLN A 131 -0.52 -2.26 21.83
N MET A 132 -1.41 -1.69 21.04
CA MET A 132 -1.03 -0.88 19.88
C MET A 132 -1.77 0.46 19.85
N MET A 133 -1.01 1.52 19.70
CA MET A 133 -1.49 2.88 19.49
C MET A 133 -0.48 3.69 18.70
N CYS A 134 -0.96 4.68 17.98
CA CYS A 134 -0.11 5.67 17.31
C CYS A 134 -0.56 7.05 17.83
N TYR A 135 0.36 7.84 18.34
CA TYR A 135 0.05 9.18 18.81
C TYR A 135 0.03 10.19 17.66
N LYS A 136 -0.78 11.23 17.83
CA LYS A 136 -0.73 12.41 16.98
C LYS A 136 0.62 13.11 17.18
N LYS A 137 1.12 13.73 16.10
CA LYS A 137 2.34 14.52 16.17
C LYS A 137 2.02 15.99 16.00
N GLU A 138 2.51 16.80 16.91
CA GLU A 138 2.54 18.25 16.76
C GLU A 138 3.86 18.69 16.14
N SER A 139 3.77 19.66 15.21
CA SER A 139 4.94 20.25 14.59
C SER A 139 5.15 21.68 15.11
N LYS A 140 6.19 21.87 15.89
CA LYS A 140 6.58 23.19 16.41
C LYS A 140 7.70 23.78 15.56
N ARG A 141 7.45 24.94 14.98
CA ARG A 141 8.49 25.64 14.22
C ARG A 141 9.29 26.51 15.17
N VAL A 142 10.59 26.23 15.27
CA VAL A 142 11.53 26.98 16.07
C VAL A 142 12.47 27.73 15.11
N LYS A 143 12.66 29.02 15.33
CA LYS A 143 13.68 29.80 14.66
C LYS A 143 14.95 29.70 15.49
N THR A 144 16.03 29.25 14.91
CA THR A 144 17.36 29.25 15.54
C THR A 144 18.36 30.01 14.69
N LYS A 145 19.37 30.58 15.32
CA LYS A 145 20.45 31.29 14.66
C LYS A 145 21.64 30.33 14.52
N MET A 146 22.18 30.23 13.33
CA MET A 146 23.37 29.45 13.04
C MET A 146 24.35 30.33 12.26
N GLY A 147 25.35 30.87 12.98
CA GLY A 147 26.19 31.97 12.48
C GLY A 147 25.33 33.21 12.21
N ASP A 148 25.43 33.78 11.00
CA ASP A 148 24.65 34.94 10.59
C ASP A 148 23.29 34.58 9.96
N SER A 149 23.00 33.30 9.79
CA SER A 149 21.79 32.80 9.14
C SER A 149 20.72 32.38 10.14
N ILE A 150 19.45 32.72 9.86
CA ILE A 150 18.28 32.25 10.61
C ILE A 150 17.74 30.99 9.95
N ILE A 151 17.79 29.87 10.68
CA ILE A 151 17.25 28.58 10.25
C ILE A 151 15.90 28.35 10.91
N LYS A 152 14.91 27.88 10.14
CA LYS A 152 13.63 27.43 10.66
C LYS A 152 13.64 25.92 10.79
N LEU A 153 13.65 25.42 12.01
CA LEU A 153 13.56 23.98 12.32
C LEU A 153 12.12 23.61 12.61
N SER A 154 11.71 22.46 12.11
CA SER A 154 10.42 21.86 12.47
C SER A 154 10.68 20.68 13.40
N ILE A 155 10.36 20.83 14.66
CA ILE A 155 10.49 19.80 15.69
C ILE A 155 9.14 19.10 15.82
N GLN A 156 9.12 17.79 15.73
CA GLN A 156 7.93 16.97 15.93
C GLN A 156 7.98 16.34 17.32
N SER A 157 6.91 16.50 18.09
CA SER A 157 6.67 15.82 19.38
C SER A 157 5.40 15.01 19.32
N ASP A 158 5.38 13.86 19.98
CA ASP A 158 4.15 13.11 20.16
C ASP A 158 3.25 13.81 21.17
N THR A 159 1.94 13.77 20.96
CA THR A 159 0.92 14.26 21.88
C THR A 159 0.34 13.08 22.66
N ASP A 160 -0.47 13.37 23.69
CA ASP A 160 -1.20 12.33 24.45
C ASP A 160 -2.46 11.83 23.74
N GLU A 161 -2.76 12.35 22.54
CA GLU A 161 -3.92 11.94 21.76
C GLU A 161 -3.56 10.87 20.74
N ILE A 162 -4.39 9.84 20.64
CA ILE A 162 -4.23 8.76 19.67
C ILE A 162 -4.65 9.23 18.27
N ASP A 163 -3.80 9.00 17.28
CA ASP A 163 -4.08 9.19 15.86
C ASP A 163 -4.93 8.03 15.34
N LYS A 164 -6.24 8.25 15.27
CA LYS A 164 -7.25 7.28 14.80
C LYS A 164 -6.92 6.70 13.42
N ARG A 165 -6.41 7.54 12.53
CA ARG A 165 -6.08 7.13 11.16
C ARG A 165 -4.86 6.23 11.12
N LYS A 166 -3.77 6.63 11.76
CA LYS A 166 -2.53 5.85 11.81
C LYS A 166 -2.73 4.54 12.53
N THR A 167 -3.41 4.56 13.68
CA THR A 167 -3.75 3.35 14.45
C THR A 167 -4.55 2.36 13.59
N ALA A 168 -5.59 2.82 12.88
CA ALA A 168 -6.36 1.97 11.98
C ALA A 168 -5.59 1.48 10.73
N GLN A 169 -4.58 2.21 10.27
CA GLN A 169 -3.72 1.75 9.19
C GLN A 169 -2.72 0.69 9.65
N SER A 170 -2.25 0.80 10.88
CA SER A 170 -1.21 -0.07 11.44
C SER A 170 -1.76 -1.39 12.02
N ILE A 171 -3.09 -1.50 12.27
CA ILE A 171 -3.65 -2.70 12.92
C ILE A 171 -3.41 -3.97 12.10
N CYS A 172 -3.67 -3.95 10.81
CA CYS A 172 -3.55 -5.15 9.98
C CYS A 172 -2.11 -5.68 9.90
N PRO A 173 -1.08 -4.84 9.63
CA PRO A 173 0.31 -5.29 9.68
C PRO A 173 0.71 -5.88 11.04
N ASN A 174 0.36 -5.18 12.12
CA ASN A 174 0.79 -5.61 13.46
C ASN A 174 0.06 -6.86 13.97
N LEU A 175 -1.17 -7.10 13.54
CA LEU A 175 -1.93 -8.30 13.90
C LEU A 175 -1.41 -9.55 13.15
N ILE A 176 -0.85 -9.38 11.96
CA ILE A 176 -0.36 -10.49 11.12
C ILE A 176 1.05 -10.93 11.56
N HIS A 177 1.85 -10.01 12.06
CA HIS A 177 3.21 -10.26 12.57
C HIS A 177 3.22 -10.55 14.06
#